data_0bd196c18d7eaf4f8ef5403f7d7842c2
#
_entry.id   0bd196c18d7eaf4f8ef5403f7d7842c2
#
_cell.length_a   1.000
_cell.length_b   1.000
_cell.length_c   1.000
_cell.angle_alpha   90.00
_cell.angle_beta   90.00
_cell.angle_gamma   90.00
#
_symmetry.space_group_name_H-M   'P 1'
#
loop_
_entity.id
_entity.type
_entity.pdbx_description
1 polymer ?
#
loop_
_entity_poly.entity_id
_entity_poly.type
_entity_poly.pdbx_seq_one_letter_code
_entity_poly.pdbx_strand_id
1 'polypeptide(L)'
;MILFFFTSNFNVLASTLCDYFLFSIIHLSLPLYMQYVEVVPPIDKQRRLEQILRDQERGSKIIIFCATKKMCDQLARGIGRSFNAVSIHGDKSQVERDNVLNQFRTGRAPILVATDVAARGLDIKDIR
;
A
#
# COMPACT_ATOMS: atom_id res chain seq x y z
N MET A 1 -2.67 3.05 9.96
CA MET A 1 -2.50 2.44 8.62
C MET A 1 -2.03 3.50 7.66
N ILE A 2 -0.98 3.24 6.91
CA ILE A 2 -0.43 4.18 5.93
C ILE A 2 -0.66 3.59 4.55
N LEU A 3 -1.22 4.38 3.65
CA LEU A 3 -1.52 3.99 2.28
C LEU A 3 -0.61 4.74 1.31
N PHE A 4 0.04 4.02 0.41
CA PHE A 4 0.85 4.61 -0.65
C PHE A 4 0.32 4.18 -2.02
N PHE A 5 0.19 5.12 -2.95
CA PHE A 5 -0.09 4.84 -4.35
C PHE A 5 1.17 4.95 -5.20
N PHE A 6 1.51 3.87 -5.86
CA PHE A 6 2.64 3.79 -6.76
C PHE A 6 2.15 3.65 -8.20
N THR A 7 2.12 4.75 -8.94
CA THR A 7 1.63 4.74 -10.33
C THR A 7 2.78 4.81 -11.33
N SER A 8 2.65 4.11 -12.46
CA SER A 8 3.68 4.09 -13.51
C SER A 8 3.67 5.35 -14.37
N ASN A 9 2.55 6.06 -14.47
CA ASN A 9 2.37 7.17 -15.40
C ASN A 9 2.35 8.56 -14.75
N PHE A 10 2.31 8.65 -13.43
CA PHE A 10 2.41 9.91 -12.71
C PHE A 10 3.54 9.83 -11.70
N ASN A 11 4.39 10.87 -11.70
CA ASN A 11 5.48 11.02 -10.74
C ASN A 11 4.95 11.37 -9.34
N VAL A 12 3.88 10.70 -8.89
CA VAL A 12 3.21 11.00 -7.64
C VAL A 12 3.32 9.84 -6.68
N LEU A 13 3.92 10.07 -5.54
CA LEU A 13 3.76 9.27 -4.34
C LEU A 13 2.63 9.93 -3.55
N ALA A 14 1.45 9.32 -3.59
CA ALA A 14 0.34 9.80 -2.79
C ALA A 14 0.13 8.85 -1.60
N SER A 15 0.20 9.38 -0.40
CA SER A 15 -0.29 8.68 0.76
C SER A 15 -1.69 9.20 1.06
N THR A 16 -2.72 8.59 0.51
CA THR A 16 -4.10 8.63 1.02
C THR A 16 -5.09 7.87 0.19
N LEU A 17 -6.11 7.45 0.91
CA LEU A 17 -7.45 7.24 0.38
C LEU A 17 -8.13 8.58 0.15
N CYS A 18 -8.44 8.91 -1.07
CA CYS A 18 -9.72 9.52 -1.36
C CYS A 18 -10.06 9.41 -2.85
N ASP A 19 -11.09 8.66 -3.16
CA ASP A 19 -11.87 8.91 -4.35
C ASP A 19 -12.39 10.36 -4.26
N TYR A 20 -12.00 11.18 -5.20
CA TYR A 20 -12.45 12.57 -5.36
C TYR A 20 -13.98 12.73 -5.33
N PHE A 21 -14.71 11.63 -5.40
CA PHE A 21 -16.18 11.61 -5.44
C PHE A 21 -16.85 11.56 -4.05
N LEU A 22 -16.13 11.16 -3.00
CA LEU A 22 -16.69 11.08 -1.64
C LEU A 22 -16.42 12.32 -0.79
N PHE A 23 -15.59 13.23 -1.25
CA PHE A 23 -15.24 14.46 -0.52
C PHE A 23 -16.42 15.42 -0.37
N SER A 24 -17.46 15.29 -1.19
CA SER A 24 -18.60 16.22 -1.17
C SER A 24 -19.72 15.84 -0.20
N ILE A 25 -19.73 14.64 0.39
CA ILE A 25 -20.88 14.15 1.16
C ILE A 25 -20.58 13.92 2.65
N ILE A 26 -19.30 13.77 3.06
CA ILE A 26 -18.97 13.44 4.45
C ILE A 26 -18.23 14.60 5.14
N HIS A 27 -18.92 15.68 5.36
CA HIS A 27 -18.42 16.81 6.15
C HIS A 27 -18.79 16.68 7.64
N LEU A 28 -18.99 15.47 8.16
CA LEU A 28 -19.39 15.29 9.57
C LEU A 28 -18.63 14.13 10.21
N SER A 29 -17.64 14.46 11.06
CA SER A 29 -17.10 13.59 12.12
C SER A 29 -16.22 12.40 11.73
N LEU A 30 -15.22 12.57 10.85
CA LEU A 30 -14.17 11.55 10.68
C LEU A 30 -12.81 12.09 11.13
N PRO A 31 -11.94 11.22 11.71
CA PRO A 31 -10.59 11.63 12.12
C PRO A 31 -9.84 12.22 10.93
N LEU A 32 -9.10 13.31 11.18
CA LEU A 32 -8.30 14.01 10.18
C LEU A 32 -7.31 13.06 9.51
N TYR A 33 -7.63 12.61 8.30
CA TYR A 33 -6.66 11.94 7.44
C TYR A 33 -5.75 13.00 6.83
N MET A 34 -4.48 12.96 7.15
CA MET A 34 -3.50 13.83 6.51
C MET A 34 -3.02 13.17 5.22
N GLN A 35 -3.17 13.87 4.10
CA GLN A 35 -2.67 13.45 2.80
C GLN A 35 -1.38 14.18 2.48
N TYR A 36 -0.35 13.41 2.13
CA TYR A 36 0.91 13.95 1.61
C TYR A 36 1.06 13.52 0.16
N VAL A 37 1.34 14.48 -0.72
CA VAL A 37 1.60 14.23 -2.14
C VAL A 37 3.01 14.73 -2.44
N GLU A 38 3.85 13.86 -2.98
CA GLU A 38 5.21 14.17 -3.36
C GLU A 38 5.44 13.78 -4.82
N VAL A 39 6.00 14.68 -5.63
CA VAL A 39 6.37 14.41 -7.02
C VAL A 39 7.83 13.97 -7.04
N VAL A 40 8.08 12.73 -7.46
CA VAL A 40 9.40 12.12 -7.44
C VAL A 40 9.77 11.58 -8.82
N PRO A 41 10.98 11.83 -9.34
CA PRO A 41 11.44 11.23 -10.59
C PRO A 41 11.35 9.69 -10.53
N PRO A 42 11.01 9.02 -11.64
CA PRO A 42 10.84 7.56 -11.65
C PRO A 42 12.03 6.78 -11.11
N ILE A 43 13.25 7.25 -11.39
CA ILE A 43 14.50 6.62 -10.95
C ILE A 43 14.70 6.68 -9.42
N ASP A 44 14.15 7.69 -8.77
CA ASP A 44 14.30 7.91 -7.33
C ASP A 44 13.15 7.33 -6.50
N LYS A 45 12.07 6.87 -7.14
CA LYS A 45 10.85 6.42 -6.43
C LYS A 45 11.13 5.31 -5.42
N GLN A 46 11.90 4.30 -5.80
CA GLN A 46 12.18 3.20 -4.89
C GLN A 46 13.01 3.65 -3.70
N ARG A 47 14.05 4.44 -3.94
CA ARG A 47 14.90 5.00 -2.88
C ARG A 47 14.08 5.87 -1.91
N ARG A 48 13.20 6.71 -2.47
CA ARG A 48 12.34 7.56 -1.65
C ARG A 48 11.34 6.77 -0.82
N LEU A 49 10.73 5.75 -1.41
CA LEU A 49 9.86 4.82 -0.70
C LEU A 49 10.59 4.15 0.48
N GLU A 50 11.80 3.63 0.25
CA GLU A 50 12.59 2.99 1.31
C GLU A 50 12.93 3.96 2.44
N GLN A 51 13.22 5.23 2.15
CA GLN A 51 13.41 6.27 3.17
C GLN A 51 12.14 6.45 4.01
N ILE A 52 10.99 6.63 3.35
CA ILE A 52 9.70 6.78 4.05
C ILE A 52 9.40 5.56 4.92
N LEU A 53 9.68 4.35 4.42
CA LEU A 53 9.45 3.12 5.19
C LEU A 53 10.36 3.00 6.43
N ARG A 54 11.58 3.54 6.36
CA ARG A 54 12.50 3.56 7.52
C ARG A 54 12.06 4.55 8.60
N ASP A 55 11.42 5.65 8.19
CA ASP A 55 10.94 6.68 9.10
C ASP A 55 9.64 6.30 9.82
N GLN A 56 9.00 5.18 9.42
CA GLN A 56 7.78 4.71 10.06
C GLN A 56 8.06 4.03 11.40
N GLU A 57 7.11 4.16 12.32
CA GLU A 57 7.16 3.48 13.61
C GLU A 57 7.18 1.96 13.43
N ARG A 58 7.95 1.27 14.25
CA ARG A 58 8.02 -0.19 14.25
C ARG A 58 6.65 -0.80 14.54
N GLY A 59 6.22 -1.71 13.68
CA GLY A 59 4.92 -2.37 13.81
C GLY A 59 3.77 -1.68 13.09
N SER A 60 4.01 -0.54 12.43
CA SER A 60 3.01 0.09 11.57
C SER A 60 2.66 -0.80 10.39
N LYS A 61 1.36 -1.00 10.15
CA LYS A 61 0.87 -1.73 8.98
C LYS A 61 0.73 -0.78 7.80
N ILE A 62 1.34 -1.12 6.68
CA ILE A 62 1.43 -0.28 5.49
C ILE A 62 0.88 -1.02 4.29
N ILE A 63 0.05 -0.36 3.49
CA ILE A 63 -0.39 -0.88 2.20
C ILE A 63 0.17 0.02 1.10
N ILE A 64 0.80 -0.61 0.09
CA ILE A 64 1.35 0.07 -1.08
C ILE A 64 0.55 -0.37 -2.30
N PHE A 65 -0.04 0.57 -3.01
CA PHE A 65 -0.77 0.30 -4.23
C PHE A 65 0.10 0.44 -5.46
N CYS A 66 0.07 -0.57 -6.32
CA CYS A 66 0.75 -0.57 -7.60
C CYS A 66 -0.24 -0.67 -8.76
N ALA A 67 0.07 -0.01 -9.86
CA ALA A 67 -0.78 -0.01 -11.05
C ALA A 67 -0.86 -1.39 -11.74
N THR A 68 0.19 -2.22 -11.63
CA THR A 68 0.25 -3.52 -12.29
C THR A 68 0.70 -4.64 -11.35
N LYS A 69 0.25 -5.86 -11.63
CA LYS A 69 0.63 -7.10 -10.90
C LYS A 69 2.15 -7.30 -10.90
N LYS A 70 2.78 -7.07 -12.06
CA LYS A 70 4.23 -7.20 -12.23
C LYS A 70 4.99 -6.22 -11.33
N MET A 71 4.52 -4.98 -11.21
CA MET A 71 5.10 -4.00 -10.28
C MET A 71 4.94 -4.43 -8.83
N CYS A 72 3.77 -5.00 -8.45
CA CYS A 72 3.57 -5.52 -7.09
C CYS A 72 4.64 -6.55 -6.73
N ASP A 73 4.88 -7.53 -7.59
CA ASP A 73 5.86 -8.58 -7.33
C ASP A 73 7.30 -8.05 -7.34
N GLN A 74 7.62 -7.15 -8.25
CA GLN A 74 8.96 -6.54 -8.30
C GLN A 74 9.24 -5.72 -7.05
N LEU A 75 8.29 -4.88 -6.66
CA LEU A 75 8.44 -4.03 -5.47
C LEU A 75 8.50 -4.88 -4.20
N ALA A 76 7.58 -5.84 -4.02
CA ALA A 76 7.60 -6.72 -2.86
C ALA A 76 8.91 -7.50 -2.73
N ARG A 77 9.50 -7.96 -3.84
CA ARG A 77 10.82 -8.59 -3.83
C ARG A 77 11.94 -7.61 -3.48
N GLY A 78 11.88 -6.39 -4.01
CA GLY A 78 12.89 -5.36 -3.77
C GLY A 78 12.99 -4.94 -2.31
N ILE A 79 11.84 -4.67 -1.68
CA ILE A 79 11.79 -4.22 -0.30
C ILE A 79 11.57 -5.35 0.72
N GLY A 80 11.21 -6.55 0.26
CA GLY A 80 10.83 -7.67 1.13
C GLY A 80 11.92 -8.12 2.09
N ARG A 81 13.18 -8.08 1.65
CA ARG A 81 14.33 -8.48 2.48
C ARG A 81 14.56 -7.53 3.67
N SER A 82 14.29 -6.24 3.47
CA SER A 82 14.55 -5.21 4.49
C SER A 82 13.34 -4.91 5.36
N PHE A 83 12.13 -5.07 4.82
CA PHE A 83 10.89 -4.61 5.45
C PHE A 83 9.81 -5.68 5.59
N ASN A 84 10.07 -6.93 5.21
CA ASN A 84 9.09 -8.03 5.24
C ASN A 84 7.80 -7.69 4.46
N ALA A 85 7.96 -7.28 3.20
CA ALA A 85 6.85 -6.98 2.32
C ALA A 85 6.35 -8.21 1.55
N VAL A 86 5.04 -8.31 1.38
CA VAL A 86 4.37 -9.35 0.60
C VAL A 86 3.45 -8.74 -0.44
N SER A 87 3.28 -9.41 -1.59
CA SER A 87 2.41 -8.93 -2.68
C SER A 87 1.09 -9.69 -2.74
N ILE A 88 0.01 -8.97 -3.12
CA ILE A 88 -1.29 -9.54 -3.40
C ILE A 88 -1.87 -8.96 -4.70
N HIS A 89 -2.30 -9.83 -5.61
CA HIS A 89 -2.94 -9.46 -6.88
C HIS A 89 -3.75 -10.63 -7.45
N GLY A 90 -4.51 -10.37 -8.51
CA GLY A 90 -5.48 -11.33 -9.06
C GLY A 90 -4.91 -12.62 -9.65
N ASP A 91 -3.59 -12.69 -9.94
CA ASP A 91 -2.97 -13.92 -10.46
C ASP A 91 -2.56 -14.90 -9.35
N LYS A 92 -2.66 -14.50 -8.10
CA LYS A 92 -2.44 -15.40 -6.96
C LYS A 92 -3.68 -16.25 -6.71
N SER A 93 -3.46 -17.52 -6.41
CA SER A 93 -4.53 -18.45 -5.98
C SER A 93 -5.17 -17.95 -4.67
N GLN A 94 -6.38 -18.41 -4.40
CA GLN A 94 -7.07 -18.03 -3.16
C GLN A 94 -6.26 -18.41 -1.91
N VAL A 95 -5.66 -19.60 -1.92
CA VAL A 95 -4.81 -20.08 -0.80
C VAL A 95 -3.60 -19.16 -0.57
N GLU A 96 -2.94 -18.71 -1.65
CA GLU A 96 -1.83 -17.75 -1.54
C GLU A 96 -2.30 -16.40 -1.00
N ARG A 97 -3.46 -15.92 -1.46
CA ARG A 97 -4.05 -14.66 -0.99
C ARG A 97 -4.37 -14.73 0.51
N ASP A 98 -4.98 -15.80 0.96
CA ASP A 98 -5.32 -16.00 2.38
C ASP A 98 -4.06 -16.08 3.24
N ASN A 99 -3.01 -16.76 2.77
CA ASN A 99 -1.72 -16.81 3.44
C ASN A 99 -1.07 -15.42 3.56
N VAL A 100 -1.07 -14.64 2.49
CA VAL A 100 -0.54 -13.27 2.46
C VAL A 100 -1.30 -12.38 3.43
N LEU A 101 -2.63 -12.45 3.43
CA LEU A 101 -3.47 -11.68 4.34
C LEU A 101 -3.25 -12.06 5.80
N ASN A 102 -3.09 -13.34 6.08
CA ASN A 102 -2.80 -13.80 7.44
C ASN A 102 -1.44 -13.30 7.94
N GLN A 103 -0.40 -13.32 7.08
CA GLN A 103 0.90 -12.73 7.40
C GLN A 103 0.80 -11.23 7.71
N PHE A 104 0.02 -10.50 6.92
CA PHE A 104 -0.22 -9.08 7.12
C PHE A 104 -1.03 -8.81 8.41
N ARG A 105 -2.11 -9.57 8.67
CA ARG A 105 -2.94 -9.43 9.88
C ARG A 105 -2.14 -9.72 11.15
N THR A 106 -1.31 -10.75 11.14
CA THR A 106 -0.47 -11.14 12.29
C THR A 106 0.77 -10.25 12.48
N GLY A 107 1.05 -9.32 11.54
CA GLY A 107 2.22 -8.45 11.60
C GLY A 107 3.54 -9.13 11.21
N ARG A 108 3.51 -10.38 10.74
CA ARG A 108 4.71 -11.07 10.20
C ARG A 108 5.24 -10.38 8.95
N ALA A 109 4.32 -9.88 8.12
CA ALA A 109 4.62 -9.03 6.97
C ALA A 109 3.85 -7.72 7.13
N PRO A 110 4.42 -6.69 7.75
CA PRO A 110 3.73 -5.43 8.03
C PRO A 110 3.46 -4.61 6.77
N ILE A 111 4.09 -4.94 5.64
CA ILE A 111 3.90 -4.23 4.38
C ILE A 111 3.21 -5.12 3.36
N LEU A 112 2.05 -4.68 2.89
CA LEU A 112 1.28 -5.32 1.82
C LEU A 112 1.37 -4.49 0.54
N VAL A 113 1.86 -5.11 -0.55
CA VAL A 113 1.89 -4.50 -1.87
C VAL A 113 0.74 -5.06 -2.70
N ALA A 114 -0.19 -4.23 -3.12
CA ALA A 114 -1.44 -4.66 -3.76
C ALA A 114 -1.72 -3.93 -5.07
N THR A 115 -2.45 -4.57 -5.98
CA THR A 115 -3.12 -3.85 -7.07
C THR A 115 -4.44 -3.26 -6.56
N ASP A 116 -4.89 -2.15 -7.15
CA ASP A 116 -6.16 -1.50 -6.81
C ASP A 116 -7.35 -2.49 -6.82
N VAL A 117 -7.43 -3.34 -7.84
CA VAL A 117 -8.49 -4.35 -7.96
C VAL A 117 -8.43 -5.39 -6.84
N ALA A 118 -7.24 -5.84 -6.46
CA ALA A 118 -7.08 -6.81 -5.38
C ALA A 118 -7.43 -6.20 -4.02
N ALA A 119 -7.15 -4.91 -3.84
CA ALA A 119 -7.47 -4.20 -2.62
C ALA A 119 -8.97 -3.98 -2.39
N ARG A 120 -9.75 -3.80 -3.45
CA ARG A 120 -11.23 -3.67 -3.35
C ARG A 120 -11.92 -4.93 -2.83
N GLY A 121 -11.29 -6.09 -2.99
CA GLY A 121 -11.80 -7.37 -2.47
C GLY A 121 -11.28 -7.72 -1.07
N LEU A 122 -10.47 -6.87 -0.46
CA LEU A 122 -10.00 -7.08 0.90
C LEU A 122 -11.08 -6.61 1.87
N ASP A 123 -11.63 -7.53 2.65
CA ASP A 123 -12.43 -7.16 3.83
C ASP A 123 -11.46 -6.58 4.88
N ILE A 124 -11.33 -5.23 4.82
CA ILE A 124 -10.37 -4.48 5.65
C ILE A 124 -10.94 -4.22 7.06
N LYS A 125 -12.00 -4.89 7.46
CA LYS A 125 -12.62 -4.69 8.78
C LYS A 125 -11.68 -4.93 9.95
N ASP A 126 -10.61 -5.70 9.75
CA ASP A 126 -9.59 -5.97 10.77
C ASP A 126 -8.38 -5.03 10.72
N ILE A 127 -8.35 -4.07 9.83
CA ILE A 127 -7.31 -3.05 9.78
C ILE A 127 -7.83 -1.80 10.51
N ARG A 128 -7.66 -1.82 11.79
CA ARG A 128 -7.94 -0.65 12.65
C ARG A 128 -6.74 0.27 12.68
#